data_a48249551ea263b969724e62dc211de3
#
_entry.id   a48249551ea263b969724e62dc211de3
#
_cell.length_a   1.000
_cell.length_b   1.000
_cell.length_c   1.000
_cell.angle_alpha   90.00
_cell.angle_beta   90.00
_cell.angle_gamma   90.00
#
_symmetry.space_group_name_H-M   'P 1'
#
loop_
_entity.id
_entity.type
_entity.pdbx_description
1 polymer ?
#
loop_
_entity_poly.entity_id
_entity_poly.type
_entity_poly.pdbx_seq_one_letter_code
_entity_poly.pdbx_strand_id
1 'polypeptide(L)'
;MPYLIYVLHCTGDTLYTGITPDLRRRMRQHCGQLAGGAKYTRSHPPEELLQVWSTETRTAAARFEYAFKQLPRSQKLLLLESPEQWQTVLPELAEETYLPEEHLPLQS
;
A
#
# COMPACT_ATOMS: atom_id res chain seq x y z
N MET A 1 1.12 18.07 1.82
CA MET A 1 1.77 17.00 1.05
C MET A 1 0.90 15.76 1.08
N PRO A 2 0.73 15.07 -0.04
CA PRO A 2 -0.07 13.85 -0.07
C PRO A 2 0.54 12.76 0.78
N TYR A 3 -0.31 11.87 1.26
CA TYR A 3 0.09 10.64 1.91
C TYR A 3 -0.16 9.50 0.95
N LEU A 4 0.66 8.47 1.02
CA LEU A 4 0.60 7.36 0.09
C LEU A 4 0.26 6.07 0.82
N ILE A 5 -0.58 5.26 0.20
CA ILE A 5 -0.88 3.90 0.64
C ILE A 5 -0.24 2.96 -0.39
N TYR A 6 0.52 1.99 0.07
CA TYR A 6 1.21 1.07 -0.82
C TYR A 6 0.94 -0.37 -0.42
N VAL A 7 0.99 -1.26 -1.41
CA VAL A 7 0.83 -2.70 -1.19
C VAL A 7 2.02 -3.41 -1.79
N LEU A 8 2.69 -4.22 -0.96
CA LEU A 8 3.83 -5.04 -1.36
C LEU A 8 3.43 -6.50 -1.45
N HIS A 9 3.95 -7.18 -2.46
CA HIS A 9 3.97 -8.64 -2.49
C HIS A 9 5.28 -9.08 -1.84
N CYS A 10 5.18 -9.95 -0.84
CA CYS A 10 6.32 -10.36 -0.05
C CYS A 10 6.55 -11.85 -0.14
N THR A 11 7.73 -12.29 0.29
CA THR A 11 8.11 -13.70 0.36
C THR A 11 7.02 -14.54 1.04
N GLY A 12 6.75 -15.72 0.51
CA GLY A 12 5.70 -16.58 1.03
C GLY A 12 4.33 -16.25 0.45
N ASP A 13 4.28 -15.50 -0.65
CA ASP A 13 3.04 -15.10 -1.32
C ASP A 13 2.10 -14.36 -0.36
N THR A 14 2.66 -13.40 0.36
CA THR A 14 1.90 -12.60 1.32
C THR A 14 1.83 -11.15 0.86
N LEU A 15 0.86 -10.40 1.40
CA LEU A 15 0.68 -9.00 1.09
C LEU A 15 0.95 -8.15 2.34
N TYR A 16 1.65 -7.05 2.15
CA TYR A 16 1.87 -6.07 3.21
C TYR A 16 1.38 -4.71 2.74
N THR A 17 0.57 -4.04 3.56
CA THR A 17 0.02 -2.72 3.26
C THR A 17 0.51 -1.73 4.29
N GLY A 18 0.96 -0.57 3.82
CA GLY A 18 1.42 0.49 4.70
C GLY A 18 1.10 1.87 4.14
N ILE A 19 1.39 2.89 4.95
CA ILE A 19 1.22 4.28 4.55
C ILE A 19 2.53 5.04 4.79
N THR A 20 2.78 6.05 3.96
CA THR A 20 3.99 6.86 4.09
C THR A 20 3.83 8.21 3.39
N PRO A 21 4.46 9.27 3.89
CA PRO A 21 4.58 10.52 3.13
C PRO A 21 5.73 10.48 2.12
N ASP A 22 6.60 9.48 2.19
CA ASP A 22 7.79 9.38 1.35
C ASP A 22 7.98 7.94 0.91
N LEU A 23 7.43 7.61 -0.27
CA LEU A 23 7.44 6.25 -0.78
C LEU A 23 8.85 5.72 -1.03
N ARG A 24 9.70 6.54 -1.64
CA ARG A 24 11.06 6.11 -2.00
C ARG A 24 11.86 5.72 -0.76
N ARG A 25 11.80 6.57 0.27
CA ARG A 25 12.50 6.29 1.52
C ARG A 25 11.95 5.03 2.19
N ARG A 26 10.62 4.88 2.21
CA ARG A 26 9.98 3.74 2.84
C ARG A 26 10.33 2.43 2.13
N MET A 27 10.37 2.45 0.80
CA MET A 27 10.77 1.26 0.04
C MET A 27 12.22 0.87 0.35
N ARG A 28 13.10 1.84 0.48
CA ARG A 28 14.50 1.56 0.84
C ARG A 28 14.61 0.95 2.24
N GLN A 29 13.76 1.38 3.18
CA GLN A 29 13.70 0.78 4.51
C GLN A 29 13.22 -0.67 4.45
N HIS A 30 12.16 -0.94 3.67
CA HIS A 30 11.62 -2.30 3.53
C HIS A 30 12.62 -3.24 2.86
N CYS A 31 13.43 -2.73 1.92
CA CYS A 31 14.43 -3.52 1.22
C CYS A 31 15.73 -3.66 2.01
N GLY A 32 15.83 -3.11 3.20
CA GLY A 32 17.01 -3.20 4.05
C GLY A 32 18.13 -2.24 3.69
N GLN A 33 17.89 -1.28 2.78
CA GLN A 33 18.88 -0.28 2.39
C GLN A 33 19.01 0.87 3.39
N LEU A 34 17.98 1.06 4.21
CA LEU A 34 17.94 2.03 5.30
C LEU A 34 17.37 1.36 6.54
N ALA A 35 17.78 1.84 7.72
CA ALA A 35 17.22 1.37 8.98
C ALA A 35 15.74 1.77 9.09
N GLY A 36 14.96 1.00 9.85
CA GLY A 36 13.57 1.33 10.14
C GLY A 36 12.53 0.57 9.37
N GLY A 37 12.90 -0.52 8.69
CA GLY A 37 11.94 -1.39 8.02
C GLY A 37 10.98 -2.02 9.00
N ALA A 38 9.78 -2.36 8.53
CA ALA A 38 8.77 -3.00 9.36
C ALA A 38 9.22 -4.40 9.77
N LYS A 39 8.79 -4.82 10.97
CA LYS A 39 9.11 -6.16 11.47
C LYS A 39 8.64 -7.24 10.50
N TYR A 40 7.45 -7.06 9.92
CA TYR A 40 6.89 -8.00 8.97
C TYR A 40 7.81 -8.18 7.75
N THR A 41 8.29 -7.09 7.16
CA THR A 41 9.11 -7.16 5.94
C THR A 41 10.54 -7.61 6.22
N ARG A 42 10.97 -7.65 7.48
CA ARG A 42 12.25 -8.26 7.85
C ARG A 42 12.18 -9.79 7.80
N SER A 43 11.04 -10.36 8.20
CA SER A 43 10.85 -11.82 8.14
C SER A 43 10.22 -12.28 6.81
N HIS A 44 9.56 -11.36 6.08
CA HIS A 44 8.95 -11.64 4.77
C HIS A 44 9.41 -10.56 3.78
N PRO A 45 10.65 -10.64 3.28
CA PRO A 45 11.20 -9.59 2.41
C PRO A 45 10.29 -9.28 1.22
N PRO A 46 10.17 -8.00 0.85
CA PRO A 46 9.34 -7.60 -0.27
C PRO A 46 9.94 -8.05 -1.60
N GLU A 47 9.08 -8.49 -2.50
CA GLU A 47 9.45 -8.94 -3.85
C GLU A 47 9.00 -7.94 -4.90
N GLU A 48 7.84 -7.30 -4.70
CA GLU A 48 7.26 -6.41 -5.70
C GLU A 48 6.38 -5.37 -5.05
N LEU A 49 6.43 -4.13 -5.57
CA LEU A 49 5.48 -3.08 -5.24
C LEU A 49 4.31 -3.19 -6.20
N LEU A 50 3.14 -3.59 -5.69
CA LEU A 50 1.98 -3.91 -6.53
C LEU A 50 1.15 -2.69 -6.88
N GLN A 51 0.92 -1.78 -5.93
CA GLN A 51 0.06 -0.63 -6.16
C GLN A 51 0.31 0.46 -5.13
N VAL A 52 0.05 1.70 -5.56
CA VAL A 52 0.10 2.88 -4.70
C VAL A 52 -1.15 3.71 -4.96
N TRP A 53 -1.76 4.23 -3.88
CA TRP A 53 -2.79 5.27 -3.96
C TRP A 53 -2.30 6.49 -3.19
N SER A 54 -2.72 7.67 -3.61
CA SER A 54 -2.44 8.90 -2.87
C SER A 54 -3.73 9.50 -2.32
N THR A 55 -3.59 10.22 -1.21
CA THR A 55 -4.70 10.96 -0.60
C THR A 55 -4.14 12.19 0.11
N GLU A 56 -5.02 13.09 0.55
CA GLU A 56 -4.61 14.39 1.07
C GLU A 56 -4.02 14.34 2.48
N THR A 57 -4.50 13.43 3.33
CA THR A 57 -4.14 13.44 4.74
C THR A 57 -3.70 12.08 5.23
N ARG A 58 -2.95 12.09 6.34
CA ARG A 58 -2.55 10.85 7.01
C ARG A 58 -3.77 10.08 7.52
N THR A 59 -4.77 10.78 8.02
CA THR A 59 -5.99 10.15 8.53
C THR A 59 -6.71 9.39 7.43
N ALA A 60 -6.87 10.00 6.24
CA ALA A 60 -7.48 9.33 5.11
C ALA A 60 -6.67 8.12 4.67
N ALA A 61 -5.34 8.23 4.66
CA ALA A 61 -4.46 7.11 4.32
C ALA A 61 -4.62 5.96 5.32
N ALA A 62 -4.65 6.26 6.61
CA ALA A 62 -4.82 5.25 7.66
C ALA A 62 -6.17 4.55 7.55
N ARG A 63 -7.23 5.28 7.19
CA ARG A 63 -8.55 4.69 6.97
C ARG A 63 -8.55 3.69 5.81
N PHE A 64 -7.88 4.04 4.71
CA PHE A 64 -7.74 3.13 3.57
C PHE A 64 -6.94 1.89 3.96
N GLU A 65 -5.82 2.08 4.64
CA GLU A 65 -4.99 0.98 5.08
C GLU A 65 -5.79 -0.01 5.94
N TYR A 66 -6.51 0.51 6.92
CA TYR A 66 -7.31 -0.32 7.80
C TYR A 66 -8.39 -1.09 7.01
N ALA A 67 -9.14 -0.39 6.17
CA ALA A 67 -10.22 -1.00 5.40
C ALA A 67 -9.68 -2.06 4.42
N PHE A 68 -8.57 -1.77 3.76
CA PHE A 68 -7.95 -2.71 2.83
C PHE A 68 -7.48 -3.97 3.55
N LYS A 69 -6.88 -3.83 4.73
CA LYS A 69 -6.40 -4.99 5.51
C LYS A 69 -7.54 -5.91 5.94
N GLN A 70 -8.75 -5.37 6.09
CA GLN A 70 -9.93 -6.17 6.49
C GLN A 70 -10.52 -6.96 5.32
N LEU A 71 -10.17 -6.66 4.08
CA LEU A 71 -10.71 -7.36 2.93
C LEU A 71 -10.21 -8.81 2.90
N PRO A 72 -11.07 -9.76 2.46
CA PRO A 72 -10.58 -11.09 2.11
C PRO A 72 -9.55 -10.99 0.99
N ARG A 73 -8.65 -11.94 0.90
CA ARG A 73 -7.58 -11.91 -0.10
C ARG A 73 -8.12 -11.75 -1.52
N SER A 74 -9.22 -12.43 -1.86
CA SER A 74 -9.82 -12.33 -3.19
C SER A 74 -10.21 -10.89 -3.54
N GLN A 75 -10.72 -10.15 -2.56
CA GLN A 75 -11.12 -8.76 -2.76
C GLN A 75 -9.90 -7.84 -2.84
N LYS A 76 -8.86 -8.12 -2.07
CA LYS A 76 -7.58 -7.39 -2.19
C LYS A 76 -7.02 -7.54 -3.59
N LEU A 77 -6.98 -8.77 -4.12
CA LEU A 77 -6.44 -9.04 -5.46
C LEU A 77 -7.27 -8.36 -6.53
N LEU A 78 -8.59 -8.36 -6.38
CA LEU A 78 -9.49 -7.68 -7.31
C LEU A 78 -9.18 -6.18 -7.36
N LEU A 79 -9.02 -5.56 -6.20
CA LEU A 79 -8.70 -4.13 -6.13
C LEU A 79 -7.31 -3.82 -6.68
N LEU A 80 -6.33 -4.70 -6.46
CA LEU A 80 -5.00 -4.53 -7.02
C LEU A 80 -5.01 -4.63 -8.55
N GLU A 81 -5.89 -5.44 -9.11
CA GLU A 81 -6.05 -5.57 -10.56
C GLU A 81 -6.74 -4.35 -11.16
N SER A 82 -7.67 -3.74 -10.42
CA SER A 82 -8.44 -2.56 -10.88
C SER A 82 -8.43 -1.50 -9.78
N PRO A 83 -7.31 -0.80 -9.58
CA PRO A 83 -7.15 0.11 -8.42
C PRO A 83 -8.13 1.29 -8.40
N GLU A 84 -8.69 1.66 -9.55
CA GLU A 84 -9.68 2.73 -9.65
C GLU A 84 -11.04 2.31 -9.09
N GLN A 85 -11.25 1.03 -8.82
CA GLN A 85 -12.51 0.50 -8.28
C GLN A 85 -12.60 0.59 -6.76
N TRP A 86 -11.75 1.38 -6.13
CA TRP A 86 -11.73 1.45 -4.67
C TRP A 86 -13.07 1.89 -4.07
N GLN A 87 -13.83 2.75 -4.75
CA GLN A 87 -15.14 3.18 -4.25
C GLN A 87 -16.15 2.04 -4.21
N THR A 88 -16.06 1.13 -5.16
CA THR A 88 -16.93 -0.04 -5.21
C THR A 88 -16.54 -1.07 -4.17
N VAL A 89 -15.25 -1.34 -4.02
CA VAL A 89 -14.74 -2.37 -3.11
C VAL A 89 -14.74 -1.90 -1.66
N LEU A 90 -14.52 -0.60 -1.44
CA LEU A 90 -14.44 0.02 -0.11
C LEU A 90 -15.45 1.17 -0.01
N PRO A 91 -16.77 0.88 -0.08
CA PRO A 91 -17.79 1.94 -0.07
C PRO A 91 -17.81 2.77 1.21
N GLU A 92 -17.30 2.25 2.31
CA GLU A 92 -17.19 2.98 3.57
C GLU A 92 -16.23 4.17 3.48
N LEU A 93 -15.41 4.26 2.42
CA LEU A 93 -14.47 5.36 2.22
C LEU A 93 -14.96 6.39 1.21
N ALA A 94 -16.25 6.36 0.84
CA ALA A 94 -16.80 7.19 -0.25
C ALA A 94 -16.66 8.70 -0.02
N GLU A 95 -16.54 9.15 1.23
CA GLU A 95 -16.37 10.55 1.57
C GLU A 95 -14.94 11.05 1.43
N GLU A 96 -13.98 10.14 1.23
CA GLU A 96 -12.59 10.45 1.01
C GLU A 96 -12.27 10.40 -0.48
N THR A 97 -11.09 10.89 -0.87
CA THR A 97 -10.61 10.81 -2.26
C THR A 97 -9.26 10.12 -2.30
N TYR A 98 -9.17 9.08 -3.10
CA TYR A 98 -7.93 8.33 -3.31
C TYR A 98 -7.66 8.23 -4.81
N LEU A 99 -6.41 8.46 -5.20
CA LEU A 99 -6.01 8.39 -6.60
C LEU A 99 -5.00 7.28 -6.79
N PRO A 100 -5.29 6.31 -7.67
CA PRO A 100 -4.25 5.34 -8.05
C PRO A 100 -3.07 6.08 -8.67
N GLU A 101 -1.86 5.71 -8.27
CA GLU A 101 -0.66 6.36 -8.76
C GLU A 101 0.20 5.39 -9.55
N GLU A 102 0.84 5.89 -10.60
CA GLU A 102 1.91 5.15 -11.24
C GLU A 102 3.10 5.12 -10.30
N HIS A 103 3.86 4.06 -10.35
CA HIS A 103 5.00 3.91 -9.45
C HIS A 103 6.15 3.19 -10.15
N LEU A 104 7.35 3.50 -9.69
CA LEU A 104 8.55 2.82 -10.13
C LEU A 104 8.63 1.44 -9.49
N PRO A 105 9.41 0.52 -10.09
CA PRO A 105 9.67 -0.77 -9.44
C PRO A 105 10.24 -0.60 -8.05
N LEU A 106 10.09 -1.63 -7.21
CA LEU A 106 10.46 -1.62 -5.81
C LEU A 106 11.87 -1.09 -5.54
N GLN A 107 12.82 -1.39 -6.40
CA GLN A 107 14.24 -1.06 -6.22
C GLN A 107 14.78 -0.08 -7.25
N SER A 108 13.95 0.81 -7.73
CA SER A 108 14.41 1.80 -8.69
C SER A 108 14.98 3.05 -8.01
#